data_6ddb2e2f7201e5a87b9d8876867758cf
#
_entry.id   6ddb2e2f7201e5a87b9d8876867758cf
#
_cell.length_a   1.000
_cell.length_b   1.000
_cell.length_c   1.000
_cell.angle_alpha   90.00
_cell.angle_beta   90.00
_cell.angle_gamma   90.00
#
_symmetry.space_group_name_H-M   'P 1'
#
loop_
_entity.id
_entity.type
_entity.pdbx_description
1 polymer ?
#
loop_
_entity_poly.entity_id
_entity_poly.type
_entity_poly.pdbx_seq_one_letter_code
_entity_poly.pdbx_strand_id
1 'polypeptide(L)'
;MSVGAPTAGADASARMRESWERNAAAWTDAVREQRIASRRAGTDAAIVDAVLRLAPSHVLDVGCGEGWLARVLAERGVAVVGIDASLALIESARALGGGRFEAMTYADVGADALGAPFDVAVCNFALLEEDLTPAFDAIARTLGANGRLLVQTVHPWTACGEATYENGWRLETFAAFGGGFLAPMPWYFRTLGAWIDALAASGFRVERIEEPVDRESGRPLSLLLTATRAETRR
;
A
#
# COMPACT_ATOMS: atom_id res chain seq x y z
N MET A 1 -4.58 -20.35 -23.26
CA MET A 1 -4.00 -19.20 -23.99
C MET A 1 -2.99 -18.57 -23.04
N SER A 2 -1.71 -18.63 -23.39
CA SER A 2 -0.63 -18.03 -22.58
C SER A 2 -0.82 -16.50 -22.61
N VAL A 3 -1.20 -15.92 -21.49
CA VAL A 3 -1.19 -14.47 -21.34
C VAL A 3 0.29 -14.08 -21.24
N GLY A 4 0.82 -13.47 -22.29
CA GLY A 4 2.21 -13.05 -22.37
C GLY A 4 2.59 -12.21 -21.15
N ALA A 5 3.83 -12.38 -20.67
CA ALA A 5 4.40 -11.58 -19.62
C ALA A 5 4.27 -10.08 -19.99
N PRO A 6 3.93 -9.20 -19.03
CA PRO A 6 3.83 -7.78 -19.30
C PRO A 6 5.18 -7.23 -19.81
N THR A 7 5.12 -6.46 -20.88
CA THR A 7 6.26 -5.72 -21.42
C THR A 7 6.75 -4.69 -20.39
N ALA A 8 8.08 -4.50 -20.31
CA ALA A 8 8.77 -3.84 -19.21
C ALA A 8 8.33 -2.39 -18.88
N GLY A 9 8.38 -2.04 -17.60
CA GLY A 9 8.49 -0.67 -17.10
C GLY A 9 7.24 0.21 -17.29
N ALA A 10 7.36 1.28 -18.06
CA ALA A 10 6.34 2.33 -18.18
C ALA A 10 4.97 1.84 -18.70
N ASP A 11 4.94 0.81 -19.57
CA ASP A 11 3.71 0.19 -20.06
C ASP A 11 2.96 -0.56 -18.94
N ALA A 12 3.69 -1.28 -18.09
CA ALA A 12 3.11 -2.01 -16.97
C ALA A 12 2.49 -1.05 -15.94
N SER A 13 3.16 0.05 -15.62
CA SER A 13 2.65 1.09 -14.72
C SER A 13 1.39 1.78 -15.27
N ALA A 14 1.35 2.07 -16.55
CA ALA A 14 0.15 2.64 -17.18
C ALA A 14 -1.04 1.65 -17.12
N ARG A 15 -0.82 0.38 -17.43
CA ARG A 15 -1.84 -0.68 -17.35
C ARG A 15 -2.31 -0.94 -15.92
N MET A 16 -1.42 -0.82 -14.94
CA MET A 16 -1.78 -0.93 -13.53
C MET A 16 -2.74 0.19 -13.12
N ARG A 17 -2.44 1.44 -13.46
CA ARG A 17 -3.35 2.57 -13.19
C ARG A 17 -4.69 2.42 -13.89
N GLU A 18 -4.70 2.02 -15.17
CA GLU A 18 -5.93 1.73 -15.90
C GLU A 18 -6.75 0.62 -15.23
N SER A 19 -6.08 -0.45 -14.77
CA SER A 19 -6.74 -1.55 -14.06
C SER A 19 -7.41 -1.07 -12.77
N TRP A 20 -6.74 -0.25 -11.96
CA TRP A 20 -7.33 0.30 -10.73
C TRP A 20 -8.55 1.17 -11.02
N GLU A 21 -8.48 2.04 -12.03
CA GLU A 21 -9.63 2.89 -12.41
C GLU A 21 -10.83 2.05 -12.88
N ARG A 22 -10.59 1.03 -13.71
CA ARG A 22 -11.64 0.14 -14.21
C ARG A 22 -12.24 -0.78 -13.16
N ASN A 23 -11.45 -1.15 -12.15
CA ASN A 23 -11.85 -2.07 -11.09
C ASN A 23 -12.31 -1.34 -9.81
N ALA A 24 -12.34 -0.02 -9.77
CA ALA A 24 -12.60 0.76 -8.57
C ALA A 24 -13.93 0.37 -7.87
N ALA A 25 -15.00 0.17 -8.62
CA ALA A 25 -16.28 -0.25 -8.06
C ALA A 25 -16.21 -1.66 -7.46
N ALA A 26 -15.68 -2.64 -8.22
CA ALA A 26 -15.56 -4.02 -7.77
C ALA A 26 -14.63 -4.14 -6.55
N TRP A 27 -13.54 -3.35 -6.53
CA TRP A 27 -12.65 -3.28 -5.38
C TRP A 27 -13.34 -2.69 -4.15
N THR A 28 -14.06 -1.58 -4.32
CA THR A 28 -14.85 -0.95 -3.26
C THR A 28 -15.84 -1.94 -2.64
N ASP A 29 -16.57 -2.68 -3.46
CA ASP A 29 -17.50 -3.71 -3.01
C ASP A 29 -16.78 -4.86 -2.30
N ALA A 30 -15.66 -5.34 -2.85
CA ALA A 30 -14.87 -6.41 -2.26
C ALA A 30 -14.33 -6.05 -0.87
N VAL A 31 -13.91 -4.78 -0.68
CA VAL A 31 -13.45 -4.26 0.62
C VAL A 31 -14.62 -4.13 1.59
N ARG A 32 -15.72 -3.48 1.20
CA ARG A 32 -16.86 -3.19 2.07
C ARG A 32 -17.63 -4.46 2.48
N GLU A 33 -17.75 -5.41 1.59
CA GLU A 33 -18.40 -6.70 1.86
C GLU A 33 -17.44 -7.73 2.48
N GLN A 34 -16.20 -7.31 2.79
CA GLN A 34 -15.19 -8.16 3.42
C GLN A 34 -14.91 -9.45 2.62
N ARG A 35 -14.90 -9.39 1.29
CA ARG A 35 -14.67 -10.56 0.43
C ARG A 35 -13.21 -11.02 0.40
N ILE A 36 -12.26 -10.17 0.81
CA ILE A 36 -10.82 -10.46 0.78
C ILE A 36 -10.42 -11.26 2.02
N ALA A 37 -10.10 -12.54 1.84
CA ALA A 37 -9.87 -13.48 2.94
C ALA A 37 -8.70 -13.07 3.85
N SER A 38 -7.57 -12.62 3.29
CA SER A 38 -6.39 -12.21 4.08
C SER A 38 -6.69 -11.02 5.01
N ARG A 39 -7.57 -10.11 4.59
CA ARG A 39 -7.99 -8.96 5.40
C ARG A 39 -8.75 -9.43 6.65
N ARG A 40 -9.72 -10.33 6.46
CA ARG A 40 -10.47 -10.93 7.57
C ARG A 40 -9.57 -11.77 8.49
N ALA A 41 -8.61 -12.48 7.90
CA ALA A 41 -7.70 -13.36 8.64
C ALA A 41 -6.69 -12.61 9.51
N GLY A 42 -6.42 -11.30 9.22
CA GLY A 42 -5.55 -10.54 10.10
C GLY A 42 -4.81 -9.35 9.49
N THR A 43 -4.73 -9.17 8.16
CA THR A 43 -3.92 -8.08 7.62
C THR A 43 -4.48 -6.69 7.94
N ASP A 44 -5.82 -6.53 8.03
CA ASP A 44 -6.43 -5.27 8.44
C ASP A 44 -6.12 -4.94 9.90
N ALA A 45 -6.25 -5.91 10.80
CA ALA A 45 -5.90 -5.71 12.21
C ALA A 45 -4.43 -5.38 12.38
N ALA A 46 -3.54 -6.07 11.65
CA ALA A 46 -2.10 -5.87 11.74
C ALA A 46 -1.67 -4.44 11.40
N ILE A 47 -2.19 -3.86 10.30
CA ILE A 47 -1.81 -2.49 9.93
C ILE A 47 -2.42 -1.46 10.90
N VAL A 48 -3.67 -1.64 11.32
CA VAL A 48 -4.31 -0.75 12.30
C VAL A 48 -3.52 -0.74 13.60
N ASP A 49 -3.18 -1.92 14.14
CA ASP A 49 -2.41 -2.05 15.38
C ASP A 49 -1.00 -1.46 15.26
N ALA A 50 -0.36 -1.63 14.10
CA ALA A 50 0.96 -1.05 13.82
C ALA A 50 0.92 0.48 13.81
N VAL A 51 -0.08 1.09 13.19
CA VAL A 51 -0.28 2.54 13.20
C VAL A 51 -0.55 3.04 14.61
N LEU A 52 -1.50 2.45 15.32
CA LEU A 52 -1.91 2.89 16.64
C LEU A 52 -0.81 2.73 17.70
N ARG A 53 0.07 1.74 17.55
CA ARG A 53 1.24 1.54 18.43
C ARG A 53 2.22 2.72 18.39
N LEU A 54 2.24 3.47 17.28
CA LEU A 54 3.04 4.69 17.14
C LEU A 54 2.36 5.94 17.72
N ALA A 55 1.11 5.81 18.18
CA ALA A 55 0.29 6.89 18.74
C ALA A 55 0.30 8.20 17.88
N PRO A 56 0.05 8.13 16.56
CA PRO A 56 0.11 9.30 15.70
C PRO A 56 -1.10 10.21 15.92
N SER A 57 -0.91 11.50 15.71
CA SER A 57 -1.99 12.47 15.57
C SER A 57 -2.41 12.66 14.10
N HIS A 58 -1.43 12.59 13.19
CA HIS A 58 -1.61 12.84 11.75
C HIS A 58 -0.99 11.71 10.92
N VAL A 59 -1.80 11.10 10.06
CA VAL A 59 -1.41 9.98 9.18
C VAL A 59 -1.62 10.35 7.73
N LEU A 60 -0.64 10.02 6.89
CA LEU A 60 -0.75 10.01 5.42
C LEU A 60 -0.99 8.56 4.97
N ASP A 61 -2.15 8.28 4.37
CA ASP A 61 -2.49 6.99 3.77
C ASP A 61 -2.24 7.04 2.26
N VAL A 62 -1.15 6.39 1.83
CA VAL A 62 -0.63 6.43 0.45
C VAL A 62 -1.16 5.22 -0.32
N GLY A 63 -1.97 5.46 -1.34
CA GLY A 63 -2.77 4.43 -2.00
C GLY A 63 -3.96 4.01 -1.13
N CYS A 64 -4.71 5.00 -0.64
CA CYS A 64 -5.77 4.81 0.35
C CYS A 64 -7.00 4.05 -0.16
N GLY A 65 -7.11 3.87 -1.49
CA GLY A 65 -8.24 3.23 -2.11
C GLY A 65 -9.56 3.91 -1.77
N GLU A 66 -10.55 3.15 -1.34
CA GLU A 66 -11.89 3.62 -0.95
C GLU A 66 -11.95 4.18 0.50
N GLY A 67 -10.78 4.37 1.16
CA GLY A 67 -10.65 5.06 2.44
C GLY A 67 -10.99 4.26 3.69
N TRP A 68 -11.02 2.94 3.65
CA TRP A 68 -11.38 2.11 4.81
C TRP A 68 -10.45 2.33 6.02
N LEU A 69 -9.13 2.41 5.78
CA LEU A 69 -8.14 2.59 6.86
C LEU A 69 -8.31 3.97 7.50
N ALA A 70 -8.51 5.01 6.69
CA ALA A 70 -8.76 6.34 7.18
C ALA A 70 -10.00 6.40 8.11
N ARG A 71 -11.10 5.73 7.73
CA ARG A 71 -12.30 5.65 8.59
C ARG A 71 -12.01 4.98 9.93
N VAL A 72 -11.32 3.83 9.89
CA VAL A 72 -10.97 3.08 11.11
C VAL A 72 -10.06 3.90 12.04
N LEU A 73 -9.13 4.67 11.50
CA LEU A 73 -8.23 5.51 12.27
C LEU A 73 -8.95 6.77 12.79
N ALA A 74 -9.83 7.38 12.01
CA ALA A 74 -10.63 8.53 12.42
C ALA A 74 -11.53 8.23 13.62
N GLU A 75 -12.15 7.04 13.67
CA GLU A 75 -12.92 6.55 14.83
C GLU A 75 -12.08 6.47 16.13
N ARG A 76 -10.75 6.45 15.99
CA ARG A 76 -9.78 6.43 17.08
C ARG A 76 -9.12 7.78 17.35
N GLY A 77 -9.65 8.83 16.73
CA GLY A 77 -9.19 10.22 16.94
C GLY A 77 -7.94 10.60 16.14
N VAL A 78 -7.54 9.81 15.15
CA VAL A 78 -6.38 10.10 14.29
C VAL A 78 -6.84 10.88 13.06
N ALA A 79 -6.20 12.01 12.77
CA ALA A 79 -6.45 12.77 11.55
C ALA A 79 -5.74 12.10 10.36
N VAL A 80 -6.48 11.84 9.28
CA VAL A 80 -5.95 11.14 8.10
C VAL A 80 -6.10 11.97 6.83
N VAL A 81 -5.03 12.03 6.06
CA VAL A 81 -5.05 12.46 4.67
C VAL A 81 -4.77 11.23 3.81
N GLY A 82 -5.70 10.87 2.93
CA GLY A 82 -5.57 9.76 2.00
C GLY A 82 -5.28 10.26 0.59
N ILE A 83 -4.37 9.60 -0.11
CA ILE A 83 -4.10 9.86 -1.52
C ILE A 83 -4.20 8.57 -2.33
N ASP A 84 -4.74 8.66 -3.54
CA ASP A 84 -4.79 7.57 -4.50
C ASP A 84 -4.78 8.12 -5.93
N ALA A 85 -4.19 7.38 -6.87
CA ALA A 85 -4.16 7.79 -8.27
C ALA A 85 -5.51 7.58 -8.98
N SER A 86 -6.38 6.69 -8.47
CA SER A 86 -7.71 6.45 -9.03
C SER A 86 -8.71 7.49 -8.49
N LEU A 87 -9.22 8.33 -9.40
CA LEU A 87 -10.27 9.29 -9.07
C LEU A 87 -11.54 8.60 -8.56
N ALA A 88 -11.90 7.47 -9.18
CA ALA A 88 -13.10 6.73 -8.79
C ALA A 88 -13.01 6.16 -7.36
N LEU A 89 -11.83 5.69 -6.93
CA LEU A 89 -11.59 5.26 -5.54
C LEU A 89 -11.67 6.46 -4.58
N ILE A 90 -11.07 7.59 -4.93
CA ILE A 90 -11.13 8.81 -4.11
C ILE A 90 -12.56 9.34 -3.97
N GLU A 91 -13.36 9.30 -5.02
CA GLU A 91 -14.79 9.66 -4.93
C GLU A 91 -15.55 8.72 -3.97
N SER A 92 -15.24 7.42 -4.03
CA SER A 92 -15.80 6.42 -3.10
C SER A 92 -15.37 6.67 -1.65
N ALA A 93 -14.12 7.11 -1.42
CA ALA A 93 -13.60 7.47 -0.10
C ALA A 93 -14.28 8.73 0.43
N ARG A 94 -14.37 9.78 -0.39
CA ARG A 94 -15.01 11.07 -0.02
C ARG A 94 -16.48 10.90 0.35
N ALA A 95 -17.19 10.00 -0.34
CA ALA A 95 -18.60 9.74 -0.09
C ALA A 95 -18.88 9.23 1.33
N LEU A 96 -17.95 8.51 1.95
CA LEU A 96 -18.08 7.97 3.30
C LEU A 96 -17.34 8.78 4.37
N GLY A 97 -16.44 9.68 3.97
CA GLY A 97 -15.67 10.50 4.91
C GLY A 97 -14.63 9.71 5.70
N GLY A 98 -14.28 10.23 6.90
CA GLY A 98 -13.26 9.65 7.77
C GLY A 98 -11.85 10.20 7.51
N GLY A 99 -11.68 11.12 6.56
CA GLY A 99 -10.42 11.76 6.26
C GLY A 99 -10.56 12.81 5.18
N ARG A 100 -9.45 13.48 4.85
CA ARG A 100 -9.31 14.30 3.64
C ARG A 100 -8.71 13.41 2.54
N PHE A 101 -9.31 13.42 1.34
CA PHE A 101 -8.89 12.55 0.25
C PHE A 101 -8.57 13.34 -1.01
N GLU A 102 -7.40 13.06 -1.62
CA GLU A 102 -6.92 13.76 -2.82
C GLU A 102 -6.53 12.75 -3.92
N ALA A 103 -7.03 13.01 -5.14
CA ALA A 103 -6.65 12.22 -6.31
C ALA A 103 -5.29 12.73 -6.80
N MET A 104 -4.22 11.97 -6.55
CA MET A 104 -2.87 12.32 -6.98
C MET A 104 -1.97 11.10 -7.06
N THR A 105 -0.95 11.18 -7.91
CA THR A 105 0.11 10.19 -7.99
C THR A 105 1.22 10.49 -6.99
N TYR A 106 2.14 9.55 -6.79
CA TYR A 106 3.32 9.77 -5.94
C TYR A 106 4.17 10.95 -6.41
N ALA A 107 4.26 11.18 -7.74
CA ALA A 107 5.02 12.28 -8.31
C ALA A 107 4.45 13.66 -7.96
N ASP A 108 3.13 13.72 -7.70
CA ASP A 108 2.43 14.97 -7.40
C ASP A 108 2.47 15.32 -5.92
N VAL A 109 2.97 14.41 -5.06
CA VAL A 109 2.99 14.61 -3.61
C VAL A 109 4.00 15.69 -3.23
N GLY A 110 3.47 16.82 -2.74
CA GLY A 110 4.23 17.91 -2.14
C GLY A 110 3.84 18.11 -0.68
N ALA A 111 4.80 18.43 0.18
CA ALA A 111 4.55 18.63 1.61
C ALA A 111 3.49 19.70 1.86
N ASP A 112 3.56 20.81 1.14
CA ASP A 112 2.64 21.96 1.31
C ASP A 112 1.21 21.63 0.87
N ALA A 113 1.05 20.82 -0.17
CA ALA A 113 -0.27 20.45 -0.70
C ALA A 113 -1.08 19.59 0.25
N LEU A 114 -0.42 18.77 1.07
CA LEU A 114 -1.06 17.80 1.97
C LEU A 114 -1.17 18.28 3.42
N GLY A 115 -0.53 19.41 3.79
CA GLY A 115 -0.53 19.90 5.17
C GLY A 115 0.41 19.11 6.08
N ALA A 116 1.58 18.72 5.56
CA ALA A 116 2.65 18.07 6.33
C ALA A 116 3.12 18.98 7.49
N PRO A 117 3.83 18.45 8.53
CA PRO A 117 4.37 17.09 8.60
C PRO A 117 3.39 16.04 9.13
N PHE A 118 3.58 14.79 8.70
CA PHE A 118 2.87 13.62 9.22
C PHE A 118 3.73 12.85 10.24
N ASP A 119 3.07 12.26 11.23
CA ASP A 119 3.70 11.38 12.21
C ASP A 119 3.98 10.00 11.61
N VAL A 120 3.04 9.54 10.78
CA VAL A 120 3.11 8.24 10.10
C VAL A 120 2.65 8.39 8.65
N ALA A 121 3.39 7.79 7.73
CA ALA A 121 2.92 7.48 6.39
C ALA A 121 2.68 5.97 6.28
N VAL A 122 1.56 5.58 5.69
CA VAL A 122 1.17 4.18 5.51
C VAL A 122 1.05 3.88 4.03
N CYS A 123 1.66 2.77 3.59
CA CYS A 123 1.46 2.17 2.28
C CYS A 123 0.90 0.76 2.50
N ASN A 124 -0.42 0.61 2.40
CA ASN A 124 -1.08 -0.66 2.67
C ASN A 124 -1.48 -1.37 1.38
N PHE A 125 -0.68 -2.32 0.92
CA PHE A 125 -0.79 -3.01 -0.38
C PHE A 125 -0.80 -2.06 -1.59
N ALA A 126 -0.12 -0.92 -1.49
CA ALA A 126 -0.17 0.16 -2.46
C ALA A 126 1.08 0.28 -3.34
N LEU A 127 2.23 -0.21 -2.88
CA LEU A 127 3.52 -0.07 -3.58
C LEU A 127 3.74 -1.21 -4.58
N LEU A 128 3.17 -1.08 -5.78
CA LEU A 128 3.11 -2.12 -6.80
C LEU A 128 4.01 -1.85 -8.02
N GLU A 129 4.65 -0.69 -8.08
CA GLU A 129 5.56 -0.27 -9.16
C GLU A 129 6.93 -0.95 -9.07
N GLU A 130 7.66 -1.02 -10.19
CA GLU A 130 9.04 -1.51 -10.23
C GLU A 130 10.02 -0.51 -9.60
N ASP A 131 9.87 0.78 -9.85
CA ASP A 131 10.65 1.83 -9.19
C ASP A 131 9.81 2.49 -8.10
N LEU A 132 10.24 2.32 -6.84
CA LEU A 132 9.60 2.93 -5.68
C LEU A 132 10.28 4.24 -5.24
N THR A 133 11.37 4.64 -5.87
CA THR A 133 12.11 5.85 -5.51
C THR A 133 11.21 7.09 -5.49
N PRO A 134 10.36 7.35 -6.51
CA PRO A 134 9.48 8.52 -6.49
C PRO A 134 8.52 8.53 -5.31
N ALA A 135 7.97 7.35 -4.95
CA ALA A 135 7.05 7.22 -3.82
C ALA A 135 7.77 7.45 -2.48
N PHE A 136 8.92 6.81 -2.27
CA PHE A 136 9.67 6.96 -1.02
C PHE A 136 10.23 8.37 -0.84
N ASP A 137 10.73 9.02 -1.91
CA ASP A 137 11.18 10.41 -1.85
C ASP A 137 10.04 11.38 -1.51
N ALA A 138 8.87 11.15 -2.09
CA ALA A 138 7.68 11.93 -1.79
C ALA A 138 7.26 11.78 -0.32
N ILE A 139 7.19 10.55 0.16
CA ILE A 139 6.87 10.22 1.56
C ILE A 139 7.90 10.85 2.50
N ALA A 140 9.21 10.74 2.19
CA ALA A 140 10.26 11.30 3.03
C ALA A 140 10.12 12.82 3.22
N ARG A 141 9.64 13.54 2.20
CA ARG A 141 9.37 15.00 2.29
C ARG A 141 8.17 15.36 3.15
N THR A 142 7.22 14.45 3.31
CA THR A 142 5.99 14.70 4.08
C THR A 142 6.09 14.30 5.54
N LEU A 143 7.02 13.41 5.88
CA LEU A 143 7.22 12.94 7.25
C LEU A 143 7.90 13.98 8.13
N GLY A 144 7.42 14.13 9.36
CA GLY A 144 8.07 14.89 10.42
C GLY A 144 9.44 14.29 10.81
N ALA A 145 10.18 14.99 11.67
CA ALA A 145 11.53 14.59 12.08
C ALA A 145 11.57 13.17 12.70
N ASN A 146 10.54 12.81 13.45
CA ASN A 146 10.39 11.50 14.09
C ASN A 146 9.37 10.62 13.35
N GLY A 147 8.98 11.00 12.15
CA GLY A 147 7.96 10.29 11.38
C GLY A 147 8.39 8.88 11.00
N ARG A 148 7.41 8.00 10.87
CA ARG A 148 7.60 6.59 10.49
C ARG A 148 6.87 6.28 9.19
N LEU A 149 7.50 5.45 8.39
CA LEU A 149 6.88 4.82 7.23
C LEU A 149 6.48 3.39 7.62
N LEU A 150 5.21 3.05 7.41
CA LEU A 150 4.69 1.71 7.48
C LEU A 150 4.41 1.19 6.07
N VAL A 151 4.96 0.04 5.73
CA VAL A 151 4.68 -0.65 4.46
C VAL A 151 4.12 -2.02 4.78
N GLN A 152 2.86 -2.27 4.41
CA GLN A 152 2.30 -3.61 4.39
C GLN A 152 2.11 -4.07 2.96
N THR A 153 2.60 -5.25 2.66
CA THR A 153 2.50 -5.86 1.33
C THR A 153 2.21 -7.36 1.44
N VAL A 154 1.88 -8.01 0.32
CA VAL A 154 1.78 -9.47 0.28
C VAL A 154 3.08 -10.09 0.79
N HIS A 155 2.97 -11.16 1.58
CA HIS A 155 4.18 -11.81 2.09
C HIS A 155 4.96 -12.44 0.93
N PRO A 156 6.25 -12.08 0.70
CA PRO A 156 6.99 -12.53 -0.48
C PRO A 156 7.04 -14.05 -0.63
N TRP A 157 7.22 -14.77 0.46
CA TRP A 157 7.24 -16.23 0.44
C TRP A 157 5.88 -16.81 0.02
N THR A 158 4.78 -16.30 0.58
CA THR A 158 3.44 -16.79 0.25
C THR A 158 3.01 -16.36 -1.15
N ALA A 159 3.31 -15.14 -1.55
CA ALA A 159 2.97 -14.60 -2.87
C ALA A 159 3.82 -15.20 -4.00
N CYS A 160 5.00 -15.72 -3.70
CA CYS A 160 5.82 -16.43 -4.67
C CYS A 160 5.13 -17.71 -5.17
N GLY A 161 4.44 -18.44 -4.27
CA GLY A 161 3.84 -19.73 -4.62
C GLY A 161 4.90 -20.71 -5.13
N GLU A 162 4.62 -21.31 -6.30
CA GLU A 162 5.54 -22.25 -6.98
C GLU A 162 6.49 -21.55 -7.98
N ALA A 163 6.33 -20.23 -8.19
CA ALA A 163 7.20 -19.48 -9.08
C ALA A 163 8.59 -19.25 -8.46
N THR A 164 9.57 -18.90 -9.28
CA THR A 164 10.92 -18.55 -8.80
C THR A 164 10.86 -17.36 -7.83
N TYR A 165 11.59 -17.45 -6.72
CA TYR A 165 11.69 -16.40 -5.71
C TYR A 165 12.65 -15.30 -6.18
N GLU A 166 12.23 -14.58 -7.20
CA GLU A 166 12.99 -13.47 -7.81
C GLU A 166 12.07 -12.30 -8.16
N ASN A 167 12.65 -11.11 -8.19
CA ASN A 167 11.92 -9.88 -8.52
C ASN A 167 11.38 -9.94 -9.95
N GLY A 168 10.20 -9.36 -10.18
CA GLY A 168 9.66 -9.30 -11.53
C GLY A 168 8.17 -8.99 -11.58
N TRP A 169 7.72 -8.63 -12.76
CA TRP A 169 6.32 -8.35 -13.02
C TRP A 169 5.46 -9.62 -12.94
N ARG A 170 4.33 -9.50 -12.27
CA ARG A 170 3.29 -10.53 -12.12
C ARG A 170 1.93 -9.96 -12.50
N LEU A 171 0.95 -10.84 -12.63
CA LEU A 171 -0.40 -10.47 -13.00
C LEU A 171 -1.38 -10.91 -11.92
N GLU A 172 -2.11 -9.94 -11.33
CA GLU A 172 -3.26 -10.21 -10.48
C GLU A 172 -4.53 -10.26 -11.35
N THR A 173 -5.30 -11.32 -11.21
CA THR A 173 -6.54 -11.54 -11.95
C THR A 173 -7.79 -11.24 -11.12
N PHE A 174 -7.62 -10.98 -9.84
CA PHE A 174 -8.69 -10.77 -8.86
C PHE A 174 -9.67 -11.96 -8.68
N ALA A 175 -9.33 -13.14 -9.20
CA ALA A 175 -10.22 -14.30 -9.15
C ALA A 175 -10.62 -14.71 -7.72
N ALA A 176 -9.76 -14.43 -6.74
CA ALA A 176 -10.01 -14.74 -5.33
C ALA A 176 -10.89 -13.70 -4.61
N PHE A 177 -11.22 -12.56 -5.24
CA PHE A 177 -11.93 -11.44 -4.58
C PHE A 177 -13.41 -11.37 -4.95
N GLY A 178 -13.90 -12.34 -5.72
CA GLY A 178 -15.28 -12.40 -6.22
C GLY A 178 -15.44 -11.78 -7.60
N GLY A 179 -16.67 -11.63 -8.05
CA GLY A 179 -16.97 -11.12 -9.39
C GLY A 179 -16.88 -9.60 -9.50
N GLY A 180 -17.00 -9.11 -10.75
CA GLY A 180 -17.10 -7.68 -11.05
C GLY A 180 -15.78 -7.03 -11.50
N PHE A 181 -14.65 -7.69 -11.37
CA PHE A 181 -13.36 -7.17 -11.87
C PHE A 181 -13.28 -7.27 -13.38
N LEU A 182 -12.91 -6.16 -14.03
CA LEU A 182 -12.96 -5.99 -15.49
C LEU A 182 -11.60 -6.11 -16.17
N ALA A 183 -10.52 -5.91 -15.43
CA ALA A 183 -9.18 -5.90 -15.98
C ALA A 183 -8.17 -6.52 -15.02
N PRO A 184 -7.28 -7.42 -15.49
CA PRO A 184 -6.17 -7.89 -14.70
C PRO A 184 -5.18 -6.76 -14.44
N MET A 185 -4.45 -6.85 -13.33
CA MET A 185 -3.51 -5.82 -12.88
C MET A 185 -2.08 -6.34 -12.89
N PRO A 186 -1.16 -5.77 -13.66
CA PRO A 186 0.25 -6.03 -13.49
C PRO A 186 0.73 -5.40 -12.18
N TRP A 187 1.60 -6.11 -11.46
CA TRP A 187 2.25 -5.62 -10.25
C TRP A 187 3.66 -6.18 -10.15
N TYR A 188 4.56 -5.44 -9.52
CA TYR A 188 5.94 -5.86 -9.40
C TYR A 188 6.18 -6.60 -8.09
N PHE A 189 6.48 -7.89 -8.19
CA PHE A 189 6.86 -8.73 -7.06
C PHE A 189 8.28 -8.41 -6.61
N ARG A 190 8.48 -8.28 -5.30
CA ARG A 190 9.80 -8.13 -4.67
C ARG A 190 10.04 -9.22 -3.66
N THR A 191 11.26 -9.73 -3.64
CA THR A 191 11.75 -10.57 -2.53
C THR A 191 11.86 -9.72 -1.26
N LEU A 192 11.97 -10.37 -0.08
CA LEU A 192 12.21 -9.66 1.18
C LEU A 192 13.47 -8.79 1.10
N GLY A 193 14.58 -9.35 0.57
CA GLY A 193 15.81 -8.59 0.39
C GLY A 193 15.60 -7.33 -0.46
N ALA A 194 14.90 -7.45 -1.59
CA ALA A 194 14.63 -6.31 -2.46
C ALA A 194 13.75 -5.22 -1.81
N TRP A 195 12.85 -5.58 -0.90
CA TRP A 195 12.12 -4.59 -0.09
C TRP A 195 13.05 -3.80 0.83
N ILE A 196 13.95 -4.50 1.54
CA ILE A 196 14.94 -3.86 2.42
C ILE A 196 15.87 -2.95 1.64
N ASP A 197 16.38 -3.44 0.49
CA ASP A 197 17.28 -2.67 -0.38
C ASP A 197 16.61 -1.42 -0.95
N ALA A 198 15.34 -1.51 -1.39
CA ALA A 198 14.60 -0.37 -1.91
C ALA A 198 14.38 0.73 -0.85
N LEU A 199 14.04 0.34 0.38
CA LEU A 199 13.93 1.28 1.50
C LEU A 199 15.28 1.92 1.82
N ALA A 200 16.34 1.13 1.91
CA ALA A 200 17.68 1.62 2.23
C ALA A 200 18.22 2.56 1.15
N ALA A 201 18.02 2.24 -0.13
CA ALA A 201 18.42 3.09 -1.25
C ALA A 201 17.73 4.46 -1.25
N SER A 202 16.51 4.53 -0.70
CA SER A 202 15.72 5.77 -0.55
C SER A 202 15.92 6.45 0.80
N GLY A 203 16.96 6.09 1.56
CA GLY A 203 17.32 6.72 2.83
C GLY A 203 16.41 6.35 4.00
N PHE A 204 15.70 5.21 3.92
CA PHE A 204 14.97 4.65 5.04
C PHE A 204 15.74 3.52 5.71
N ARG A 205 15.68 3.45 7.03
CA ARG A 205 16.21 2.35 7.84
C ARG A 205 15.03 1.58 8.45
N VAL A 206 14.95 0.29 8.17
CA VAL A 206 13.94 -0.59 8.77
C VAL A 206 14.23 -0.73 10.28
N GLU A 207 13.22 -0.47 11.10
CA GLU A 207 13.25 -0.61 12.55
C GLU A 207 12.58 -1.89 13.02
N ARG A 208 11.56 -2.35 12.28
CA ARG A 208 10.77 -3.52 12.65
C ARG A 208 10.27 -4.25 11.39
N ILE A 209 10.29 -5.57 11.47
CA ILE A 209 9.70 -6.48 10.50
C ILE A 209 8.68 -7.33 11.27
N GLU A 210 7.46 -7.41 10.75
CA GLU A 210 6.38 -8.23 11.28
C GLU A 210 5.81 -9.07 10.14
N GLU A 211 5.44 -10.29 10.46
CA GLU A 211 4.88 -11.25 9.51
C GLU A 211 3.53 -11.75 10.05
N PRO A 212 2.44 -10.97 9.87
CA PRO A 212 1.11 -11.41 10.26
C PRO A 212 0.78 -12.75 9.64
N VAL A 213 0.35 -13.69 10.48
CA VAL A 213 0.06 -15.07 10.07
C VAL A 213 -1.44 -15.38 10.13
N ASP A 214 -1.88 -16.21 9.24
CA ASP A 214 -3.17 -16.86 9.33
C ASP A 214 -3.17 -17.83 10.51
N ARG A 215 -4.10 -17.65 11.45
CA ARG A 215 -4.12 -18.44 12.70
C ARG A 215 -4.49 -19.90 12.48
N GLU A 216 -5.20 -20.20 11.40
CA GLU A 216 -5.65 -21.54 11.10
C GLU A 216 -4.55 -22.34 10.41
N SER A 217 -3.92 -21.76 9.37
CA SER A 217 -2.90 -22.42 8.59
C SER A 217 -1.46 -22.20 9.07
N GLY A 218 -1.23 -21.20 9.92
CA GLY A 218 0.10 -20.75 10.35
C GLY A 218 0.93 -20.09 9.24
N ARG A 219 0.35 -19.83 8.06
CA ARG A 219 1.06 -19.25 6.92
C ARG A 219 1.11 -17.73 7.01
N PRO A 220 2.24 -17.10 6.63
CA PRO A 220 2.33 -15.66 6.57
C PRO A 220 1.32 -15.08 5.56
N LEU A 221 0.55 -14.08 5.99
CA LEU A 221 -0.43 -13.36 5.19
C LEU A 221 0.18 -12.13 4.49
N SER A 222 1.00 -11.39 5.24
CA SER A 222 1.62 -10.16 4.78
C SER A 222 3.00 -9.97 5.39
N LEU A 223 3.79 -9.14 4.73
CA LEU A 223 5.02 -8.55 5.28
C LEU A 223 4.67 -7.12 5.71
N LEU A 224 4.96 -6.77 6.96
CA LEU A 224 4.76 -5.43 7.50
C LEU A 224 6.10 -4.86 7.98
N LEU A 225 6.52 -3.76 7.38
CA LEU A 225 7.77 -3.08 7.65
C LEU A 225 7.51 -1.74 8.32
N THR A 226 8.19 -1.46 9.43
CA THR A 226 8.26 -0.12 10.01
C THR A 226 9.64 0.44 9.75
N ALA A 227 9.72 1.63 9.17
CA ALA A 227 10.97 2.28 8.83
C ALA A 227 11.00 3.75 9.26
N THR A 228 12.19 4.28 9.50
CA THR A 228 12.44 5.69 9.78
C THR A 228 13.43 6.25 8.77
N ARG A 229 13.45 7.57 8.60
CA ARG A 229 14.51 8.20 7.81
C ARG A 229 15.87 7.92 8.47
N ALA A 230 16.82 7.47 7.66
CA ALA A 230 18.19 7.32 8.13
C ALA A 230 18.76 8.71 8.52
N GLU A 231 19.44 8.79 9.65
CA GLU A 231 20.14 10.01 10.02
C GLU A 231 21.21 10.30 8.98
N THR A 232 21.16 11.51 8.42
CA THR A 232 22.26 11.98 7.56
C THR A 232 23.50 12.11 8.45
N ARG A 233 24.45 11.18 8.31
CA ARG A 233 25.74 11.36 8.99
C ARG A 233 26.34 12.69 8.53
N ARG A 234 26.43 13.63 9.45
CA ARG A 234 27.17 14.88 9.26
C ARG A 234 28.66 14.64 9.18
#